data_886e472f14afb728a5b9bcebd0057ab7
#
_entry.id   886e472f14afb728a5b9bcebd0057ab7
#
_cell.length_a   1.000
_cell.length_b   1.000
_cell.length_c   1.000
_cell.angle_alpha   90.00
_cell.angle_beta   90.00
_cell.angle_gamma   90.00
#
_symmetry.space_group_name_H-M   'P 1'
#
loop_
_entity.id
_entity.type
_entity.pdbx_description
1 polymer ?
#
loop_
_entity_poly.entity_id
_entity_poly.type
_entity_poly.pdbx_seq_one_letter_code
_entity_poly.pdbx_strand_id
1 'polypeptide(L)'
;MKRDQEIFDLIEKEHQRQLKGMELIASENFVSDQVMEAMGSYLTNKYAEGYPGKRYYGGCGVVDQVEQLAIDRVCKLFGAEYANVQPHSGAQANAAVLLAVLQPGDTFMGLNLAHGGHLSHGSAVNTSGILYRPVGYDLNKETGRVDYDEMERLAIENKPKLIIGGGSAYSREWDYKRMREIADKVGALLMIDMAHPAGLIAAGLLDNPVKYAHIVTSTTHKTLRGPRGGIILMGKDFENPWGLKTPKGVTKMMSQLLNSAVFPGQQGGPLEHVIAAKAVAFGEALQPEFKEWAKQVKKNAAVLAEELVKRGFSIVSGGTDNHSMLVDLRSKYPDLTGKVAENALVAADITVNKNMVPFDSRSAFQTSGIRLGTPAITTRGAKEDLMVLIAELIEEVLNNPENEQVIASVRARVNETMKNYPLFAY
;
A
#
# COMPACT_ATOMS: atom_id res chain seq x y z
N MET A 1 -12.17 6.87 36.54
CA MET A 1 -11.51 5.55 36.38
C MET A 1 -10.00 5.74 36.52
N LYS A 2 -9.27 4.77 37.07
CA LYS A 2 -7.80 4.81 37.05
C LYS A 2 -7.33 4.62 35.61
N ARG A 3 -6.16 5.21 35.30
CA ARG A 3 -5.46 4.98 34.01
C ARG A 3 -5.09 3.49 33.89
N ASP A 4 -5.36 2.90 32.76
CA ASP A 4 -4.93 1.53 32.44
C ASP A 4 -3.43 1.54 32.11
N GLN A 5 -2.61 1.41 33.16
CA GLN A 5 -1.16 1.57 33.03
C GLN A 5 -0.54 0.47 32.16
N GLU A 6 -1.10 -0.75 32.20
CA GLU A 6 -0.57 -1.90 31.45
C GLU A 6 -0.55 -1.64 29.93
N ILE A 7 -1.68 -1.19 29.34
CA ILE A 7 -1.72 -0.91 27.91
C ILE A 7 -0.89 0.31 27.52
N PHE A 8 -0.84 1.35 28.40
CA PHE A 8 -0.02 2.54 28.09
C PHE A 8 1.47 2.26 28.21
N ASP A 9 1.91 1.35 29.07
CA ASP A 9 3.30 0.87 29.12
C ASP A 9 3.68 0.09 27.83
N LEU A 10 2.76 -0.69 27.25
CA LEU A 10 2.97 -1.37 25.97
C LEU A 10 3.06 -0.39 24.81
N ILE A 11 2.19 0.64 24.79
CA ILE A 11 2.26 1.71 23.80
C ILE A 11 3.60 2.44 23.86
N GLU A 12 4.09 2.74 25.08
CA GLU A 12 5.40 3.38 25.24
C GLU A 12 6.55 2.46 24.82
N LYS A 13 6.48 1.16 25.10
CA LYS A 13 7.47 0.20 24.59
C LYS A 13 7.54 0.18 23.06
N GLU A 14 6.38 0.20 22.38
CA GLU A 14 6.35 0.28 20.91
C GLU A 14 6.89 1.62 20.41
N HIS A 15 6.55 2.73 21.05
CA HIS A 15 7.14 4.04 20.75
C HIS A 15 8.66 4.03 20.84
N GLN A 16 9.22 3.44 21.92
CA GLN A 16 10.66 3.29 22.10
C GLN A 16 11.30 2.37 21.04
N ARG A 17 10.60 1.30 20.60
CA ARG A 17 11.05 0.46 19.49
C ARG A 17 11.18 1.28 18.20
N GLN A 18 10.15 2.05 17.88
CA GLN A 18 10.14 2.90 16.69
C GLN A 18 11.23 3.97 16.72
N LEU A 19 11.47 4.59 17.88
CA LEU A 19 12.53 5.59 18.05
C LEU A 19 13.93 5.03 17.80
N LYS A 20 14.20 3.80 18.29
CA LYS A 20 15.54 3.19 18.30
C LYS A 20 15.91 2.51 16.99
N GLY A 21 14.94 1.96 16.26
CA GLY A 21 15.17 1.13 15.10
C GLY A 21 15.17 1.88 13.77
N MET A 22 15.77 1.26 12.75
CA MET A 22 15.64 1.65 11.35
C MET A 22 14.46 0.92 10.73
N GLU A 23 13.36 1.63 10.43
CA GLU A 23 12.16 1.07 9.82
C GLU A 23 12.29 1.07 8.30
N LEU A 24 12.39 -0.11 7.71
CA LEU A 24 12.54 -0.32 6.28
C LEU A 24 11.42 -1.17 5.66
N ILE A 25 10.34 -1.45 6.40
CA ILE A 25 9.16 -2.08 5.81
C ILE A 25 8.52 -1.12 4.82
N ALA A 26 8.46 -1.51 3.54
CA ALA A 26 8.01 -0.66 2.44
C ALA A 26 6.56 -0.16 2.58
N SER A 27 5.74 -0.83 3.40
CA SER A 27 4.34 -0.49 3.65
C SER A 27 4.10 0.28 4.95
N GLU A 28 5.18 0.70 5.64
CA GLU A 28 5.09 1.49 6.86
C GLU A 28 5.56 2.93 6.66
N ASN A 29 5.06 3.81 7.51
CA ASN A 29 5.43 5.22 7.56
C ASN A 29 5.09 5.81 8.94
N PHE A 30 5.67 6.95 9.24
CA PHE A 30 5.32 7.74 10.42
C PHE A 30 4.38 8.87 10.01
N VAL A 31 3.37 9.12 10.83
CA VAL A 31 2.39 10.18 10.61
C VAL A 31 2.75 11.43 11.42
N SER A 32 2.24 12.59 11.01
CA SER A 32 2.39 13.83 11.77
C SER A 32 1.60 13.82 13.08
N ASP A 33 1.97 14.70 14.00
CA ASP A 33 1.22 14.91 15.26
C ASP A 33 -0.24 15.29 14.99
N GLN A 34 -0.52 16.06 13.93
CA GLN A 34 -1.89 16.43 13.55
C GLN A 34 -2.74 15.22 13.15
N VAL A 35 -2.15 14.25 12.45
CA VAL A 35 -2.84 12.99 12.10
C VAL A 35 -3.12 12.19 13.37
N MET A 36 -2.17 12.11 14.31
CA MET A 36 -2.36 11.43 15.61
C MET A 36 -3.42 12.13 16.46
N GLU A 37 -3.43 13.45 16.51
CA GLU A 37 -4.45 14.24 17.23
C GLU A 37 -5.85 13.98 16.66
N ALA A 38 -6.00 13.99 15.33
CA ALA A 38 -7.27 13.67 14.68
C ALA A 38 -7.75 12.26 14.98
N MET A 39 -6.85 11.27 15.04
CA MET A 39 -7.17 9.88 15.41
C MET A 39 -7.69 9.75 16.85
N GLY A 40 -7.20 10.56 17.78
CA GLY A 40 -7.61 10.59 19.19
C GLY A 40 -8.77 11.55 19.49
N SER A 41 -9.45 12.07 18.49
CA SER A 41 -10.46 13.12 18.64
C SER A 41 -11.83 12.62 19.12
N TYR A 42 -12.71 13.56 19.50
CA TYR A 42 -14.10 13.31 19.89
C TYR A 42 -14.97 12.66 18.80
N LEU A 43 -14.50 12.66 17.54
CA LEU A 43 -15.18 12.00 16.42
C LEU A 43 -15.27 10.48 16.61
N THR A 44 -14.43 9.89 17.46
CA THR A 44 -14.54 8.50 17.93
C THR A 44 -15.91 8.16 18.50
N ASN A 45 -16.61 9.12 19.10
CA ASN A 45 -17.90 8.91 19.77
C ASN A 45 -19.09 8.91 18.80
N LYS A 46 -18.92 9.32 17.54
CA LYS A 46 -20.02 9.55 16.62
C LYS A 46 -20.37 8.35 15.74
N TYR A 47 -21.63 7.95 15.74
CA TYR A 47 -22.19 6.96 14.83
C TYR A 47 -22.86 7.65 13.63
N ALA A 48 -22.43 7.35 12.39
CA ALA A 48 -22.83 8.10 11.19
C ALA A 48 -23.06 7.22 9.95
N GLU A 49 -23.81 6.11 10.08
CA GLU A 49 -24.17 5.27 8.92
C GLU A 49 -24.81 6.06 7.80
N GLY A 50 -24.46 5.75 6.58
CA GLY A 50 -24.84 6.48 5.37
C GLY A 50 -23.71 7.36 4.86
N TYR A 51 -24.05 8.40 4.13
CA TYR A 51 -23.11 9.32 3.46
C TYR A 51 -23.46 10.77 3.77
N PRO A 52 -22.57 11.75 3.55
CA PRO A 52 -22.88 13.16 3.77
C PRO A 52 -24.22 13.57 3.18
N GLY A 53 -25.07 14.21 4.00
CA GLY A 53 -26.42 14.62 3.64
C GLY A 53 -27.46 13.49 3.51
N LYS A 54 -27.07 12.23 3.70
CA LYS A 54 -27.92 11.03 3.58
C LYS A 54 -27.60 10.02 4.68
N ARG A 55 -27.61 10.48 5.94
CA ARG A 55 -27.35 9.65 7.13
C ARG A 55 -28.62 8.98 7.66
N TYR A 56 -28.43 7.83 8.27
CA TYR A 56 -29.47 7.12 9.00
C TYR A 56 -29.62 7.61 10.45
N TYR A 57 -28.69 8.43 10.95
CA TYR A 57 -28.64 8.93 12.32
C TYR A 57 -28.68 10.46 12.35
N GLY A 58 -29.27 11.00 13.42
CA GLY A 58 -29.28 12.45 13.69
C GLY A 58 -27.91 12.96 14.16
N GLY A 59 -27.74 14.28 14.19
CA GLY A 59 -26.54 14.94 14.72
C GLY A 59 -25.29 14.81 13.85
N CYS A 60 -25.43 14.57 12.53
CA CYS A 60 -24.32 14.32 11.63
C CYS A 60 -23.81 15.58 10.90
N GLY A 61 -24.35 16.75 11.13
CA GLY A 61 -24.00 17.95 10.36
C GLY A 61 -22.54 18.37 10.42
N VAL A 62 -21.81 18.05 11.50
CA VAL A 62 -20.37 18.31 11.61
C VAL A 62 -19.57 17.21 10.91
N VAL A 63 -19.89 15.93 11.16
CA VAL A 63 -19.18 14.82 10.51
C VAL A 63 -19.41 14.78 9.00
N ASP A 64 -20.53 15.28 8.50
CA ASP A 64 -20.77 15.47 7.07
C ASP A 64 -19.75 16.43 6.46
N GLN A 65 -19.41 17.51 7.16
CA GLN A 65 -18.39 18.46 6.72
C GLN A 65 -16.98 17.84 6.77
N VAL A 66 -16.68 17.04 7.80
CA VAL A 66 -15.40 16.33 7.93
C VAL A 66 -15.22 15.34 6.78
N GLU A 67 -16.23 14.51 6.53
CA GLU A 67 -16.15 13.51 5.45
C GLU A 67 -16.11 14.18 4.07
N GLN A 68 -16.92 15.23 3.84
CA GLN A 68 -16.88 15.99 2.59
C GLN A 68 -15.51 16.63 2.37
N LEU A 69 -14.88 17.20 3.40
CA LEU A 69 -13.55 17.77 3.30
C LEU A 69 -12.50 16.72 2.92
N ALA A 70 -12.59 15.50 3.46
CA ALA A 70 -11.73 14.39 3.07
C ALA A 70 -11.93 14.01 1.59
N ILE A 71 -13.18 13.92 1.13
CA ILE A 71 -13.54 13.65 -0.27
C ILE A 71 -12.96 14.73 -1.19
N ASP A 72 -13.20 16.00 -0.88
CA ASP A 72 -12.77 17.14 -1.71
C ASP A 72 -11.25 17.17 -1.84
N ARG A 73 -10.52 16.94 -0.72
CA ARG A 73 -9.06 16.94 -0.71
C ARG A 73 -8.47 15.77 -1.51
N VAL A 74 -9.00 14.57 -1.37
CA VAL A 74 -8.48 13.40 -2.11
C VAL A 74 -8.84 13.47 -3.60
N CYS A 75 -10.01 13.98 -3.94
CA CYS A 75 -10.38 14.27 -5.35
C CYS A 75 -9.42 15.27 -5.96
N LYS A 76 -9.12 16.37 -5.27
CA LYS A 76 -8.14 17.37 -5.72
C LYS A 76 -6.74 16.77 -5.86
N LEU A 77 -6.33 15.94 -4.91
CA LEU A 77 -4.99 15.34 -4.86
C LEU A 77 -4.69 14.45 -6.07
N PHE A 78 -5.68 13.67 -6.51
CA PHE A 78 -5.53 12.71 -7.61
C PHE A 78 -6.22 13.12 -8.92
N GLY A 79 -6.94 14.25 -8.95
CA GLY A 79 -7.73 14.65 -10.11
C GLY A 79 -8.93 13.72 -10.36
N ALA A 80 -9.55 13.20 -9.32
CA ALA A 80 -10.71 12.33 -9.39
C ALA A 80 -12.02 13.12 -9.31
N GLU A 81 -13.08 12.63 -9.97
CA GLU A 81 -14.43 13.19 -9.84
C GLU A 81 -15.22 12.53 -8.69
N TYR A 82 -14.84 11.31 -8.32
CA TYR A 82 -15.51 10.55 -7.26
C TYR A 82 -14.48 9.99 -6.28
N ALA A 83 -14.82 10.04 -5.00
CA ALA A 83 -14.11 9.36 -3.93
C ALA A 83 -15.07 8.78 -2.89
N ASN A 84 -14.74 7.59 -2.36
CA ASN A 84 -15.29 7.05 -1.14
C ASN A 84 -14.15 6.90 -0.13
N VAL A 85 -14.27 7.60 1.01
CA VAL A 85 -13.23 7.65 2.06
C VAL A 85 -13.56 6.78 3.27
N GLN A 86 -14.68 6.04 3.23
CA GLN A 86 -15.15 5.20 4.33
C GLN A 86 -14.46 3.83 4.47
N PRO A 87 -13.84 3.20 3.44
CA PRO A 87 -13.21 1.90 3.65
C PRO A 87 -12.21 1.92 4.82
N HIS A 88 -12.34 0.94 5.73
CA HIS A 88 -11.50 0.85 6.94
C HIS A 88 -10.08 0.40 6.61
N SER A 89 -9.88 -0.24 5.47
CA SER A 89 -8.56 -0.68 4.97
C SER A 89 -8.55 -0.77 3.44
N GLY A 90 -7.36 -0.87 2.85
CA GLY A 90 -7.21 -1.15 1.41
C GLY A 90 -7.85 -2.49 1.01
N ALA A 91 -7.73 -3.52 1.85
CA ALA A 91 -8.37 -4.82 1.60
C ALA A 91 -9.91 -4.70 1.55
N GLN A 92 -10.52 -3.88 2.42
CA GLN A 92 -11.96 -3.63 2.38
C GLN A 92 -12.37 -2.75 1.18
N ALA A 93 -11.54 -1.79 0.78
CA ALA A 93 -11.75 -1.06 -0.46
C ALA A 93 -11.78 -2.01 -1.68
N ASN A 94 -10.79 -2.90 -1.78
CA ASN A 94 -10.73 -3.90 -2.84
C ASN A 94 -11.94 -4.85 -2.79
N ALA A 95 -12.29 -5.35 -1.61
CA ALA A 95 -13.43 -6.24 -1.43
C ALA A 95 -14.77 -5.55 -1.78
N ALA A 96 -14.92 -4.25 -1.49
CA ALA A 96 -16.09 -3.48 -1.89
C ALA A 96 -16.18 -3.34 -3.42
N VAL A 97 -15.05 -3.08 -4.09
CA VAL A 97 -15.02 -3.06 -5.57
C VAL A 97 -15.41 -4.42 -6.13
N LEU A 98 -14.80 -5.51 -5.64
CA LEU A 98 -15.15 -6.86 -6.10
C LEU A 98 -16.64 -7.17 -5.91
N LEU A 99 -17.21 -6.81 -4.74
CA LEU A 99 -18.65 -6.98 -4.45
C LEU A 99 -19.53 -6.15 -5.39
N ALA A 100 -19.08 -4.95 -5.78
CA ALA A 100 -19.84 -4.08 -6.67
C ALA A 100 -19.87 -4.58 -8.13
N VAL A 101 -18.78 -5.22 -8.59
CA VAL A 101 -18.56 -5.50 -10.02
C VAL A 101 -18.63 -6.98 -10.39
N LEU A 102 -18.56 -7.89 -9.42
CA LEU A 102 -18.54 -9.35 -9.65
C LEU A 102 -19.68 -10.05 -8.92
N GLN A 103 -20.11 -11.19 -9.49
CA GLN A 103 -20.93 -12.17 -8.80
C GLN A 103 -20.04 -13.33 -8.34
N PRO A 104 -20.41 -14.08 -7.29
CA PRO A 104 -19.69 -15.29 -6.88
C PRO A 104 -19.45 -16.24 -8.08
N GLY A 105 -18.18 -16.67 -8.24
CA GLY A 105 -17.74 -17.51 -9.37
C GLY A 105 -17.31 -16.73 -10.63
N ASP A 106 -17.50 -15.41 -10.70
CA ASP A 106 -17.03 -14.62 -11.82
C ASP A 106 -15.50 -14.59 -11.89
N THR A 107 -14.97 -14.56 -13.10
CA THR A 107 -13.52 -14.52 -13.36
C THR A 107 -12.99 -13.08 -13.29
N PHE A 108 -11.88 -12.91 -12.60
CA PHE A 108 -11.08 -11.69 -12.63
C PHE A 108 -9.59 -12.04 -12.71
N MET A 109 -8.75 -11.07 -13.07
CA MET A 109 -7.31 -11.23 -13.16
C MET A 109 -6.58 -10.33 -12.16
N GLY A 110 -5.45 -10.82 -11.61
CA GLY A 110 -4.57 -10.06 -10.73
C GLY A 110 -3.14 -10.60 -10.76
N LEU A 111 -2.17 -9.81 -10.32
CA LEU A 111 -0.78 -10.26 -10.19
C LEU A 111 -0.69 -11.36 -9.13
N ASN A 112 -0.03 -12.47 -9.46
CA ASN A 112 0.18 -13.56 -8.53
C ASN A 112 0.89 -13.10 -7.25
N LEU A 113 0.42 -13.61 -6.09
CA LEU A 113 0.99 -13.28 -4.79
C LEU A 113 2.49 -13.58 -4.71
N ALA A 114 2.93 -14.71 -5.27
CA ALA A 114 4.33 -15.11 -5.34
C ALA A 114 5.20 -14.16 -6.19
N HIS A 115 4.59 -13.38 -7.07
CA HIS A 115 5.25 -12.42 -7.95
C HIS A 115 5.07 -10.96 -7.48
N GLY A 116 4.61 -10.77 -6.25
CA GLY A 116 4.47 -9.46 -5.64
C GLY A 116 3.05 -8.88 -5.63
N GLY A 117 2.03 -9.68 -5.97
CA GLY A 117 0.63 -9.30 -5.82
C GLY A 117 0.23 -9.07 -4.36
N HIS A 118 -1.02 -8.68 -4.14
CA HIS A 118 -1.60 -8.54 -2.80
C HIS A 118 -2.58 -9.69 -2.51
N LEU A 119 -2.74 -10.05 -1.23
CA LEU A 119 -3.69 -11.10 -0.81
C LEU A 119 -5.10 -10.89 -1.39
N SER A 120 -5.59 -9.66 -1.41
CA SER A 120 -6.92 -9.31 -1.93
C SER A 120 -7.02 -9.29 -3.46
N HIS A 121 -5.96 -9.67 -4.18
CA HIS A 121 -5.94 -9.81 -5.63
C HIS A 121 -6.13 -11.26 -6.10
N GLY A 122 -6.76 -12.12 -5.29
CA GLY A 122 -7.13 -13.48 -5.68
C GLY A 122 -6.40 -14.59 -4.93
N SER A 123 -5.73 -14.31 -3.81
CA SER A 123 -5.15 -15.37 -2.98
C SER A 123 -6.23 -16.33 -2.47
N ALA A 124 -5.98 -17.63 -2.57
CA ALA A 124 -6.93 -18.69 -2.19
C ALA A 124 -7.37 -18.63 -0.71
N VAL A 125 -6.59 -18.00 0.15
CA VAL A 125 -6.93 -17.80 1.58
C VAL A 125 -7.66 -16.48 1.85
N ASN A 126 -7.86 -15.66 0.82
CA ASN A 126 -8.56 -14.38 0.91
C ASN A 126 -9.97 -14.51 0.32
N THR A 127 -10.91 -13.71 0.82
CA THR A 127 -12.30 -13.66 0.31
C THR A 127 -12.34 -13.52 -1.21
N SER A 128 -11.39 -12.80 -1.82
CA SER A 128 -11.30 -12.64 -3.27
C SER A 128 -11.06 -13.96 -4.02
N GLY A 129 -10.23 -14.86 -3.48
CA GLY A 129 -9.99 -16.18 -4.06
C GLY A 129 -11.01 -17.23 -3.64
N ILE A 130 -11.74 -17.00 -2.52
CA ILE A 130 -12.77 -17.92 -2.02
C ILE A 130 -14.08 -17.75 -2.79
N LEU A 131 -14.50 -16.49 -3.04
CA LEU A 131 -15.79 -16.19 -3.66
C LEU A 131 -15.75 -16.15 -5.18
N TYR A 132 -14.63 -15.74 -5.76
CA TYR A 132 -14.49 -15.51 -7.19
C TYR A 132 -13.45 -16.44 -7.81
N ARG A 133 -13.35 -16.43 -9.13
CA ARG A 133 -12.37 -17.22 -9.89
C ARG A 133 -11.19 -16.36 -10.31
N PRO A 134 -10.10 -16.26 -9.53
CA PRO A 134 -8.93 -15.51 -9.91
C PRO A 134 -8.11 -16.23 -10.99
N VAL A 135 -7.62 -15.47 -11.97
CA VAL A 135 -6.60 -15.87 -12.93
C VAL A 135 -5.37 -15.01 -12.66
N GLY A 136 -4.28 -15.64 -12.20
CA GLY A 136 -3.02 -14.93 -11.94
C GLY A 136 -2.24 -14.67 -13.21
N TYR A 137 -1.68 -13.46 -13.35
CA TYR A 137 -0.61 -13.20 -14.29
C TYR A 137 0.72 -13.04 -13.55
N ASP A 138 1.81 -13.33 -14.26
CA ASP A 138 3.14 -13.40 -13.70
C ASP A 138 4.04 -12.27 -14.19
N LEU A 139 5.19 -12.13 -13.56
CA LEU A 139 6.29 -11.33 -14.08
C LEU A 139 7.04 -12.14 -15.14
N ASN A 140 7.62 -11.47 -16.11
CA ASN A 140 8.53 -12.06 -17.06
C ASN A 140 9.78 -12.56 -16.32
N LYS A 141 10.18 -13.80 -16.59
CA LYS A 141 11.25 -14.47 -15.85
C LYS A 141 12.63 -13.84 -16.05
N GLU A 142 12.88 -13.27 -17.22
CA GLU A 142 14.18 -12.69 -17.56
C GLU A 142 14.31 -11.26 -17.04
N THR A 143 13.23 -10.48 -17.12
CA THR A 143 13.27 -9.06 -16.79
C THR A 143 12.80 -8.74 -15.38
N GLY A 144 12.06 -9.64 -14.73
CA GLY A 144 11.39 -9.39 -13.45
C GLY A 144 10.31 -8.30 -13.54
N ARG A 145 9.82 -7.99 -14.73
CA ARG A 145 8.78 -6.98 -14.99
C ARG A 145 7.48 -7.63 -15.41
N VAL A 146 6.38 -6.89 -15.28
CA VAL A 146 5.07 -7.33 -15.77
C VAL A 146 5.15 -7.63 -17.27
N ASP A 147 4.67 -8.81 -17.65
CA ASP A 147 4.56 -9.25 -19.05
C ASP A 147 3.15 -8.90 -19.56
N TYR A 148 3.04 -7.74 -20.22
CA TYR A 148 1.75 -7.26 -20.73
C TYR A 148 1.23 -8.08 -21.90
N ASP A 149 2.09 -8.73 -22.68
CA ASP A 149 1.65 -9.58 -23.80
C ASP A 149 1.10 -10.90 -23.26
N GLU A 150 1.71 -11.47 -22.25
CA GLU A 150 1.16 -12.63 -21.55
C GLU A 150 -0.14 -12.26 -20.81
N MET A 151 -0.20 -11.09 -20.17
CA MET A 151 -1.44 -10.58 -19.57
C MET A 151 -2.58 -10.49 -20.60
N GLU A 152 -2.30 -9.96 -21.79
CA GLU A 152 -3.28 -9.88 -22.89
C GLU A 152 -3.74 -11.27 -23.35
N ARG A 153 -2.80 -12.20 -23.53
CA ARG A 153 -3.11 -13.58 -23.92
C ARG A 153 -4.06 -14.24 -22.90
N LEU A 154 -3.73 -14.12 -21.61
CA LEU A 154 -4.55 -14.65 -20.52
C LEU A 154 -5.93 -13.99 -20.46
N ALA A 155 -6.01 -12.68 -20.70
CA ALA A 155 -7.27 -11.94 -20.70
C ALA A 155 -8.18 -12.41 -21.84
N ILE A 156 -7.65 -12.63 -23.04
CA ILE A 156 -8.41 -13.13 -24.20
C ILE A 156 -8.93 -14.56 -23.94
N GLU A 157 -8.09 -15.41 -23.35
CA GLU A 157 -8.43 -16.80 -23.05
C GLU A 157 -9.50 -16.92 -21.97
N ASN A 158 -9.35 -16.17 -20.86
CA ASN A 158 -10.18 -16.32 -19.67
C ASN A 158 -11.38 -15.36 -19.59
N LYS A 159 -11.41 -14.31 -20.43
CA LYS A 159 -12.48 -13.30 -20.50
C LYS A 159 -12.91 -12.79 -19.11
N PRO A 160 -11.99 -12.22 -18.33
CA PRO A 160 -12.29 -11.72 -17.00
C PRO A 160 -13.27 -10.55 -17.08
N LYS A 161 -14.10 -10.36 -16.04
CA LYS A 161 -14.94 -9.16 -15.89
C LYS A 161 -14.17 -7.97 -15.29
N LEU A 162 -13.07 -8.26 -14.61
CA LEU A 162 -12.21 -7.27 -13.97
C LEU A 162 -10.74 -7.67 -14.12
N ILE A 163 -9.89 -6.69 -14.45
CA ILE A 163 -8.44 -6.83 -14.39
C ILE A 163 -7.93 -5.90 -13.28
N ILE A 164 -7.12 -6.44 -12.37
CA ILE A 164 -6.52 -5.71 -11.25
C ILE A 164 -5.04 -5.50 -11.55
N GLY A 165 -4.60 -4.23 -11.56
CA GLY A 165 -3.19 -3.85 -11.55
C GLY A 165 -2.79 -3.34 -10.18
N GLY A 166 -1.48 -3.45 -9.88
CA GLY A 166 -0.92 -3.08 -8.61
C GLY A 166 -0.26 -4.27 -7.90
N GLY A 167 0.64 -3.97 -7.00
CA GLY A 167 1.40 -5.00 -6.29
C GLY A 167 2.03 -4.48 -5.00
N SER A 168 2.28 -5.41 -4.07
CA SER A 168 2.91 -5.13 -2.78
C SER A 168 4.43 -5.16 -2.84
N ALA A 169 5.01 -5.86 -3.82
CA ALA A 169 6.45 -6.05 -3.96
C ALA A 169 6.94 -5.86 -5.41
N TYR A 170 6.30 -4.97 -6.14
CA TYR A 170 6.70 -4.60 -7.50
C TYR A 170 7.36 -3.22 -7.50
N SER A 171 8.62 -3.16 -7.90
CA SER A 171 9.48 -1.97 -7.75
C SER A 171 9.53 -1.09 -9.00
N ARG A 172 8.82 -1.43 -10.07
CA ARG A 172 8.82 -0.70 -11.33
C ARG A 172 7.51 0.04 -11.57
N GLU A 173 7.53 0.99 -12.49
CA GLU A 173 6.31 1.66 -12.96
C GLU A 173 5.41 0.68 -13.71
N TRP A 174 4.10 0.92 -13.64
CA TRP A 174 3.07 0.18 -14.35
C TRP A 174 2.69 0.93 -15.62
N ASP A 175 2.53 0.21 -16.72
CA ASP A 175 1.93 0.77 -17.95
C ASP A 175 0.40 0.70 -17.84
N TYR A 176 -0.18 1.67 -17.15
CA TYR A 176 -1.64 1.75 -16.97
C TYR A 176 -2.40 1.90 -18.28
N LYS A 177 -1.79 2.57 -19.28
CA LYS A 177 -2.38 2.73 -20.60
C LYS A 177 -2.50 1.38 -21.29
N ARG A 178 -1.43 0.58 -21.31
CA ARG A 178 -1.43 -0.76 -21.90
C ARG A 178 -2.41 -1.69 -21.17
N MET A 179 -2.49 -1.61 -19.85
CA MET A 179 -3.48 -2.36 -19.08
C MET A 179 -4.92 -1.98 -19.45
N ARG A 180 -5.19 -0.69 -19.68
CA ARG A 180 -6.49 -0.23 -20.12
C ARG A 180 -6.84 -0.75 -21.50
N GLU A 181 -5.92 -0.74 -22.46
CA GLU A 181 -6.11 -1.30 -23.80
C GLU A 181 -6.44 -2.80 -23.74
N ILE A 182 -5.76 -3.55 -22.88
CA ILE A 182 -6.04 -4.98 -22.65
C ILE A 182 -7.45 -5.18 -22.08
N ALA A 183 -7.83 -4.40 -21.07
CA ALA A 183 -9.15 -4.48 -20.46
C ALA A 183 -10.27 -4.17 -21.47
N ASP A 184 -10.13 -3.10 -22.24
CA ASP A 184 -11.10 -2.69 -23.27
C ASP A 184 -11.25 -3.77 -24.35
N LYS A 185 -10.15 -4.42 -24.76
CA LYS A 185 -10.15 -5.48 -25.78
C LYS A 185 -11.01 -6.68 -25.41
N VAL A 186 -11.12 -7.00 -24.11
CA VAL A 186 -11.91 -8.14 -23.61
C VAL A 186 -13.23 -7.71 -22.94
N GLY A 187 -13.53 -6.42 -22.90
CA GLY A 187 -14.73 -5.87 -22.26
C GLY A 187 -14.70 -5.94 -20.72
N ALA A 188 -13.51 -5.99 -20.15
CA ALA A 188 -13.31 -6.00 -18.69
C ALA A 188 -13.25 -4.58 -18.11
N LEU A 189 -13.62 -4.42 -16.86
CA LEU A 189 -13.25 -3.22 -16.11
C LEU A 189 -11.76 -3.31 -15.71
N LEU A 190 -11.09 -2.16 -15.62
CA LEU A 190 -9.74 -2.04 -15.06
C LEU A 190 -9.82 -1.40 -13.69
N MET A 191 -9.31 -2.08 -12.68
CA MET A 191 -9.06 -1.57 -11.34
C MET A 191 -7.56 -1.47 -11.10
N ILE A 192 -7.10 -0.35 -10.55
CA ILE A 192 -5.71 -0.21 -10.10
C ILE A 192 -5.68 -0.01 -8.59
N ASP A 193 -5.01 -0.92 -7.91
CA ASP A 193 -4.63 -0.76 -6.50
C ASP A 193 -3.28 -0.05 -6.43
N MET A 194 -3.33 1.27 -6.20
CA MET A 194 -2.13 2.11 -6.12
C MET A 194 -1.59 2.25 -4.67
N ALA A 195 -1.99 1.39 -3.75
CA ALA A 195 -1.70 1.54 -2.33
C ALA A 195 -0.23 1.81 -2.01
N HIS A 196 0.70 1.10 -2.64
CA HIS A 196 2.12 1.26 -2.38
C HIS A 196 2.67 2.59 -2.89
N PRO A 197 2.53 2.97 -4.18
CA PRO A 197 3.09 4.21 -4.71
C PRO A 197 2.19 5.44 -4.54
N ALA A 198 1.04 5.37 -3.86
CA ALA A 198 0.03 6.43 -3.84
C ALA A 198 0.58 7.82 -3.48
N GLY A 199 1.51 7.92 -2.52
CA GLY A 199 2.14 9.20 -2.16
C GLY A 199 3.05 9.75 -3.25
N LEU A 200 3.74 8.88 -3.98
CA LEU A 200 4.59 9.29 -5.11
C LEU A 200 3.75 9.73 -6.31
N ILE A 201 2.61 9.07 -6.54
CA ILE A 201 1.62 9.46 -7.54
C ILE A 201 1.00 10.82 -7.18
N ALA A 202 0.60 11.01 -5.92
CA ALA A 202 0.07 12.27 -5.42
C ALA A 202 1.05 13.44 -5.59
N ALA A 203 2.34 13.17 -5.42
CA ALA A 203 3.42 14.15 -5.63
C ALA A 203 3.75 14.40 -7.12
N GLY A 204 3.11 13.67 -8.05
CA GLY A 204 3.36 13.78 -9.50
C GLY A 204 4.71 13.22 -9.94
N LEU A 205 5.25 12.24 -9.21
CA LEU A 205 6.55 11.60 -9.47
C LEU A 205 6.42 10.25 -10.17
N LEU A 206 5.21 9.72 -10.28
CA LEU A 206 4.82 8.52 -11.02
C LEU A 206 3.52 8.81 -11.77
N ASP A 207 3.24 8.05 -12.82
CA ASP A 207 2.00 8.24 -13.58
C ASP A 207 0.76 7.96 -12.72
N ASN A 208 -0.32 8.67 -13.01
CA ASN A 208 -1.53 8.63 -12.21
C ASN A 208 -2.57 7.70 -12.87
N PRO A 209 -2.89 6.54 -12.22
CA PRO A 209 -3.83 5.56 -12.76
C PRO A 209 -5.27 6.08 -12.90
N VAL A 210 -5.64 7.14 -12.20
CA VAL A 210 -6.98 7.76 -12.28
C VAL A 210 -7.32 8.21 -13.70
N LYS A 211 -6.31 8.49 -14.53
CA LYS A 211 -6.47 8.85 -15.93
C LYS A 211 -6.89 7.68 -16.84
N TYR A 212 -6.58 6.45 -16.43
CA TYR A 212 -6.71 5.26 -17.30
C TYR A 212 -7.69 4.24 -16.75
N ALA A 213 -7.66 4.01 -15.44
CA ALA A 213 -8.46 2.98 -14.79
C ALA A 213 -9.94 3.39 -14.68
N HIS A 214 -10.82 2.41 -14.70
CA HIS A 214 -12.23 2.62 -14.38
C HIS A 214 -12.41 2.90 -12.88
N ILE A 215 -11.66 2.17 -12.03
CA ILE A 215 -11.74 2.28 -10.57
C ILE A 215 -10.30 2.23 -10.04
N VAL A 216 -10.01 3.07 -9.06
CA VAL A 216 -8.72 3.07 -8.36
C VAL A 216 -8.95 2.88 -6.87
N THR A 217 -8.17 2.00 -6.24
CA THR A 217 -8.17 1.83 -4.79
C THR A 217 -6.81 2.19 -4.21
N SER A 218 -6.79 2.55 -2.95
CA SER A 218 -5.55 2.75 -2.22
C SER A 218 -5.73 2.53 -0.73
N THR A 219 -4.61 2.31 -0.04
CA THR A 219 -4.47 2.58 1.39
C THR A 219 -4.11 4.05 1.60
N THR A 220 -4.24 4.52 2.84
CA THR A 220 -3.88 5.89 3.22
C THR A 220 -2.59 5.99 4.04
N HIS A 221 -2.02 4.87 4.49
CA HIS A 221 -0.98 4.79 5.52
C HIS A 221 0.41 4.39 5.04
N LYS A 222 0.64 4.20 3.72
CA LYS A 222 1.96 3.85 3.17
C LYS A 222 2.70 5.12 2.73
N THR A 223 3.03 5.24 1.45
CA THR A 223 3.63 6.47 0.93
C THR A 223 2.72 7.69 1.01
N LEU A 224 1.40 7.52 1.16
CA LEU A 224 0.48 8.65 1.37
C LEU A 224 0.56 9.24 2.80
N ARG A 225 1.25 8.58 3.72
CA ARG A 225 1.64 9.09 5.04
C ARG A 225 0.45 9.54 5.92
N GLY A 226 -0.67 8.82 5.81
CA GLY A 226 -1.89 9.09 6.60
C GLY A 226 -2.21 7.97 7.59
N PRO A 227 -3.40 8.02 8.20
CA PRO A 227 -3.85 6.97 9.12
C PRO A 227 -4.09 5.66 8.37
N ARG A 228 -4.14 4.54 9.09
CA ARG A 228 -4.54 3.26 8.50
C ARG A 228 -6.00 3.33 8.03
N GLY A 229 -6.19 3.07 6.75
CA GLY A 229 -7.50 3.16 6.09
C GLY A 229 -7.40 2.85 4.61
N GLY A 230 -8.52 2.90 3.91
CA GLY A 230 -8.63 2.73 2.46
C GLY A 230 -9.46 3.83 1.80
N ILE A 231 -9.34 3.95 0.49
CA ILE A 231 -10.11 4.84 -0.37
C ILE A 231 -10.44 4.15 -1.68
N ILE A 232 -11.54 4.58 -2.31
CA ILE A 232 -11.93 4.22 -3.68
C ILE A 232 -12.10 5.51 -4.47
N LEU A 233 -11.53 5.57 -5.67
CA LEU A 233 -11.55 6.74 -6.55
C LEU A 233 -12.02 6.36 -7.96
N MET A 234 -12.61 7.31 -8.67
CA MET A 234 -12.78 7.24 -10.12
C MET A 234 -12.44 8.59 -10.75
N GLY A 235 -11.75 8.55 -11.89
CA GLY A 235 -11.45 9.75 -12.68
C GLY A 235 -12.70 10.37 -13.28
N LYS A 236 -13.62 9.52 -13.67
CA LYS A 236 -14.95 9.91 -14.16
C LYS A 236 -15.97 8.87 -13.71
N ASP A 237 -17.14 9.33 -13.25
CA ASP A 237 -18.25 8.43 -12.96
C ASP A 237 -18.91 7.97 -14.26
N PHE A 238 -19.46 6.74 -14.28
CA PHE A 238 -20.07 6.15 -15.49
C PHE A 238 -21.26 5.25 -15.13
N GLU A 239 -22.15 5.03 -16.10
CA GLU A 239 -23.24 4.09 -15.95
C GLU A 239 -22.69 2.65 -15.81
N ASN A 240 -23.29 1.87 -14.91
CA ASN A 240 -22.87 0.49 -14.76
C ASN A 240 -23.12 -0.31 -16.07
N PRO A 241 -22.14 -1.14 -16.49
CA PRO A 241 -22.24 -1.84 -17.77
C PRO A 241 -23.25 -2.99 -17.80
N TRP A 242 -23.85 -3.31 -16.65
CA TRP A 242 -24.82 -4.43 -16.53
C TRP A 242 -26.27 -3.97 -16.62
N GLY A 243 -26.52 -2.68 -16.85
CA GLY A 243 -27.87 -2.12 -16.97
C GLY A 243 -28.69 -2.19 -15.67
N LEU A 244 -28.03 -2.27 -14.51
CA LEU A 244 -28.73 -2.23 -13.22
C LEU A 244 -29.42 -0.89 -13.00
N LYS A 245 -30.70 -0.93 -12.63
CA LYS A 245 -31.55 0.26 -12.53
C LYS A 245 -31.96 0.55 -11.08
N THR A 246 -32.28 1.81 -10.84
CA THR A 246 -32.97 2.27 -9.64
C THR A 246 -34.44 1.83 -9.67
N PRO A 247 -35.17 1.87 -8.54
CA PRO A 247 -36.63 1.62 -8.55
C PRO A 247 -37.41 2.53 -9.50
N LYS A 248 -36.88 3.70 -9.85
CA LYS A 248 -37.45 4.64 -10.82
C LYS A 248 -37.10 4.35 -12.28
N GLY A 249 -36.42 3.24 -12.56
CA GLY A 249 -36.05 2.83 -13.92
C GLY A 249 -34.80 3.51 -14.51
N VAL A 250 -34.11 4.38 -13.74
CA VAL A 250 -32.88 5.07 -14.18
C VAL A 250 -31.68 4.14 -13.97
N THR A 251 -30.79 4.05 -14.96
CA THR A 251 -29.54 3.28 -14.86
C THR A 251 -28.69 3.82 -13.70
N LYS A 252 -28.21 2.92 -12.84
CA LYS A 252 -27.36 3.31 -11.72
C LYS A 252 -25.97 3.68 -12.22
N MET A 253 -25.42 4.75 -11.65
CA MET A 253 -24.00 5.10 -11.84
C MET A 253 -23.12 4.14 -11.05
N MET A 254 -21.86 3.97 -11.46
CA MET A 254 -20.89 3.12 -10.77
C MET A 254 -20.63 3.60 -9.34
N SER A 255 -20.59 4.90 -9.11
CA SER A 255 -20.51 5.50 -7.76
C SER A 255 -21.57 4.99 -6.81
N GLN A 256 -22.80 4.81 -7.29
CA GLN A 256 -23.90 4.30 -6.47
C GLN A 256 -23.68 2.82 -6.10
N LEU A 257 -23.13 2.01 -7.01
CA LEU A 257 -22.81 0.61 -6.74
C LEU A 257 -21.64 0.50 -5.73
N LEU A 258 -20.59 1.29 -5.93
CA LEU A 258 -19.44 1.32 -5.02
C LEU A 258 -19.85 1.79 -3.61
N ASN A 259 -20.64 2.87 -3.51
CA ASN A 259 -21.15 3.32 -2.24
C ASN A 259 -21.99 2.24 -1.54
N SER A 260 -22.90 1.58 -2.28
CA SER A 260 -23.72 0.50 -1.73
C SER A 260 -22.88 -0.71 -1.29
N ALA A 261 -21.79 -1.00 -1.98
CA ALA A 261 -20.90 -2.10 -1.63
C ALA A 261 -20.06 -1.80 -0.38
N VAL A 262 -19.67 -0.54 -0.16
CA VAL A 262 -19.01 -0.12 1.08
C VAL A 262 -20.03 -0.12 2.23
N PHE A 263 -21.10 0.65 2.10
CA PHE A 263 -22.19 0.72 3.08
C PHE A 263 -23.54 0.64 2.35
N PRO A 264 -24.41 -0.29 2.72
CA PRO A 264 -24.32 -1.26 3.83
C PRO A 264 -23.67 -2.61 3.47
N GLY A 265 -23.09 -2.74 2.27
CA GLY A 265 -22.66 -4.02 1.72
C GLY A 265 -21.59 -4.75 2.57
N GLN A 266 -20.59 -4.04 3.08
CA GLN A 266 -19.50 -4.62 3.87
C GLN A 266 -19.29 -3.98 5.23
N GLN A 267 -19.62 -2.69 5.40
CA GLN A 267 -19.38 -1.92 6.60
C GLN A 267 -20.69 -1.37 7.17
N GLY A 268 -20.69 -1.07 8.48
CA GLY A 268 -21.69 -0.28 9.18
C GLY A 268 -21.21 1.15 9.35
N GLY A 269 -21.22 1.66 10.59
CA GLY A 269 -20.80 3.03 10.90
C GLY A 269 -19.37 3.33 10.47
N PRO A 270 -19.12 4.43 9.77
CA PRO A 270 -17.78 4.85 9.38
C PRO A 270 -16.96 5.28 10.59
N LEU A 271 -15.63 5.18 10.48
CA LEU A 271 -14.69 5.63 11.50
C LEU A 271 -14.39 7.11 11.29
N GLU A 272 -15.23 7.99 11.84
CA GLU A 272 -15.15 9.43 11.56
C GLU A 272 -13.85 10.09 12.03
N HIS A 273 -13.23 9.59 13.12
CA HIS A 273 -11.92 10.01 13.58
C HIS A 273 -10.81 9.61 12.58
N VAL A 274 -10.92 8.46 11.93
CA VAL A 274 -9.99 8.04 10.86
C VAL A 274 -10.23 8.89 9.60
N ILE A 275 -11.48 9.20 9.26
CA ILE A 275 -11.80 10.06 8.11
C ILE A 275 -11.25 11.48 8.33
N ALA A 276 -11.35 12.01 9.54
CA ALA A 276 -10.72 13.29 9.90
C ALA A 276 -9.21 13.24 9.73
N ALA A 277 -8.57 12.18 10.22
CA ALA A 277 -7.14 11.97 10.04
C ALA A 277 -6.73 11.80 8.57
N LYS A 278 -7.57 11.15 7.73
CA LYS A 278 -7.40 11.13 6.27
C LYS A 278 -7.47 12.54 5.69
N ALA A 279 -8.43 13.36 6.11
CA ALA A 279 -8.55 14.75 5.65
C ALA A 279 -7.31 15.57 5.99
N VAL A 280 -6.72 15.39 7.18
CA VAL A 280 -5.44 16.01 7.57
C VAL A 280 -4.33 15.55 6.62
N ALA A 281 -4.13 14.25 6.47
CA ALA A 281 -3.07 13.69 5.64
C ALA A 281 -3.18 14.11 4.17
N PHE A 282 -4.39 14.17 3.59
CA PHE A 282 -4.61 14.67 2.24
C PHE A 282 -4.30 16.18 2.13
N GLY A 283 -4.58 16.95 3.19
CA GLY A 283 -4.21 18.34 3.29
C GLY A 283 -2.70 18.54 3.29
N GLU A 284 -1.96 17.72 4.04
CA GLU A 284 -0.49 17.69 4.04
C GLU A 284 0.07 17.26 2.68
N ALA A 285 -0.53 16.24 2.05
CA ALA A 285 -0.10 15.76 0.73
C ALA A 285 -0.30 16.79 -0.41
N LEU A 286 -1.16 17.78 -0.22
CA LEU A 286 -1.37 18.88 -1.14
C LEU A 286 -0.30 20.00 -0.98
N GLN A 287 0.55 19.95 0.06
CA GLN A 287 1.57 20.98 0.30
C GLN A 287 2.85 20.70 -0.50
N PRO A 288 3.61 21.72 -0.86
CA PRO A 288 4.88 21.57 -1.58
C PRO A 288 5.90 20.71 -0.85
N GLU A 289 5.94 20.75 0.48
CA GLU A 289 6.87 20.01 1.33
C GLU A 289 6.68 18.50 1.17
N PHE A 290 5.45 18.03 0.96
CA PHE A 290 5.18 16.63 0.68
C PHE A 290 5.84 16.15 -0.62
N LYS A 291 5.85 17.01 -1.65
CA LYS A 291 6.54 16.71 -2.91
C LYS A 291 8.05 16.58 -2.73
N GLU A 292 8.65 17.46 -1.92
CA GLU A 292 10.09 17.37 -1.63
C GLU A 292 10.42 16.11 -0.83
N TRP A 293 9.60 15.76 0.16
CA TRP A 293 9.71 14.48 0.87
C TRP A 293 9.61 13.28 -0.09
N ALA A 294 8.64 13.29 -0.99
CA ALA A 294 8.44 12.19 -1.95
C ALA A 294 9.61 12.03 -2.92
N LYS A 295 10.24 13.15 -3.37
CA LYS A 295 11.48 13.12 -4.16
C LYS A 295 12.61 12.47 -3.38
N GLN A 296 12.74 12.82 -2.09
CA GLN A 296 13.77 12.23 -1.23
C GLN A 296 13.53 10.73 -1.02
N VAL A 297 12.27 10.28 -0.88
CA VAL A 297 11.93 8.85 -0.80
C VAL A 297 12.45 8.09 -2.03
N LYS A 298 12.19 8.58 -3.25
CA LYS A 298 12.68 7.94 -4.49
C LYS A 298 14.21 7.94 -4.55
N LYS A 299 14.84 9.06 -4.18
CA LYS A 299 16.29 9.19 -4.20
C LYS A 299 16.95 8.22 -3.22
N ASN A 300 16.43 8.14 -2.00
CA ASN A 300 16.89 7.20 -0.99
C ASN A 300 16.73 5.74 -1.47
N ALA A 301 15.61 5.40 -2.09
CA ALA A 301 15.38 4.06 -2.62
C ALA A 301 16.38 3.70 -3.73
N ALA A 302 16.66 4.62 -4.65
CA ALA A 302 17.64 4.41 -5.71
C ALA A 302 19.04 4.20 -5.14
N VAL A 303 19.49 5.05 -4.21
CA VAL A 303 20.81 4.93 -3.58
C VAL A 303 20.93 3.63 -2.78
N LEU A 304 19.92 3.25 -1.99
CA LEU A 304 19.94 2.00 -1.25
C LEU A 304 20.03 0.80 -2.17
N ALA A 305 19.28 0.79 -3.28
CA ALA A 305 19.32 -0.28 -4.27
C ALA A 305 20.72 -0.38 -4.94
N GLU A 306 21.32 0.76 -5.35
CA GLU A 306 22.65 0.82 -5.94
C GLU A 306 23.73 0.33 -4.97
N GLU A 307 23.66 0.75 -3.70
CA GLU A 307 24.62 0.34 -2.68
C GLU A 307 24.54 -1.16 -2.36
N LEU A 308 23.32 -1.73 -2.34
CA LEU A 308 23.16 -3.17 -2.21
C LEU A 308 23.73 -3.93 -3.42
N VAL A 309 23.50 -3.44 -4.64
CA VAL A 309 24.07 -4.04 -5.85
C VAL A 309 25.61 -3.98 -5.85
N LYS A 310 26.22 -2.85 -5.46
CA LYS A 310 27.69 -2.73 -5.30
C LYS A 310 28.25 -3.75 -4.31
N ARG A 311 27.47 -4.15 -3.31
CA ARG A 311 27.81 -5.18 -2.32
C ARG A 311 27.46 -6.60 -2.77
N GLY A 312 27.05 -6.78 -4.03
CA GLY A 312 26.79 -8.09 -4.63
C GLY A 312 25.41 -8.67 -4.36
N PHE A 313 24.46 -7.86 -3.84
CA PHE A 313 23.06 -8.27 -3.77
C PHE A 313 22.38 -8.18 -5.14
N SER A 314 21.40 -9.03 -5.38
CA SER A 314 20.54 -8.96 -6.55
C SER A 314 19.22 -8.26 -6.19
N ILE A 315 18.85 -7.24 -6.96
CA ILE A 315 17.55 -6.57 -6.84
C ILE A 315 16.67 -7.08 -7.98
N VAL A 316 15.50 -7.60 -7.64
CA VAL A 316 14.52 -8.07 -8.64
C VAL A 316 14.21 -6.93 -9.61
N SER A 317 14.16 -7.23 -10.90
CA SER A 317 14.05 -6.27 -12.01
C SER A 317 15.24 -5.30 -12.18
N GLY A 318 16.35 -5.52 -11.48
CA GLY A 318 17.58 -4.73 -11.62
C GLY A 318 17.56 -3.36 -10.96
N GLY A 319 16.61 -3.05 -10.07
CA GLY A 319 16.53 -1.76 -9.36
C GLY A 319 15.11 -1.33 -9.02
N THR A 320 14.90 -0.04 -8.78
CA THR A 320 13.59 0.50 -8.40
C THR A 320 13.30 1.84 -9.09
N ASP A 321 12.04 2.05 -9.45
CA ASP A 321 11.48 3.30 -9.95
C ASP A 321 10.64 4.02 -8.87
N ASN A 322 10.41 3.36 -7.73
CA ASN A 322 9.54 3.86 -6.67
C ASN A 322 10.22 3.90 -5.28
N HIS A 323 9.51 3.58 -4.21
CA HIS A 323 9.96 3.66 -2.82
C HIS A 323 10.46 2.33 -2.25
N SER A 324 10.34 1.24 -3.00
CA SER A 324 10.59 -0.12 -2.50
C SER A 324 11.50 -0.92 -3.42
N MET A 325 12.12 -1.95 -2.88
CA MET A 325 12.89 -2.92 -3.63
C MET A 325 12.73 -4.32 -3.03
N LEU A 326 12.85 -5.32 -3.88
CA LEU A 326 12.85 -6.73 -3.50
C LEU A 326 14.26 -7.28 -3.72
N VAL A 327 14.91 -7.65 -2.63
CA VAL A 327 16.28 -8.22 -2.64
C VAL A 327 16.17 -9.73 -2.76
N ASP A 328 16.74 -10.30 -3.81
CA ASP A 328 16.89 -11.73 -3.97
C ASP A 328 18.21 -12.18 -3.32
N LEU A 329 18.11 -12.99 -2.27
CA LEU A 329 19.26 -13.45 -1.49
C LEU A 329 20.01 -14.59 -2.17
N ARG A 330 19.38 -15.31 -3.10
CA ARG A 330 19.92 -16.56 -3.69
C ARG A 330 21.27 -16.38 -4.39
N SER A 331 21.51 -15.22 -4.99
CA SER A 331 22.76 -14.96 -5.72
C SER A 331 23.96 -14.79 -4.81
N LYS A 332 23.79 -14.16 -3.65
CA LYS A 332 24.90 -13.86 -2.71
C LYS A 332 24.95 -14.87 -1.56
N TYR A 333 23.79 -15.34 -1.10
CA TYR A 333 23.64 -16.23 0.06
C TYR A 333 22.69 -17.40 -0.30
N PRO A 334 23.16 -18.41 -1.08
CA PRO A 334 22.27 -19.45 -1.61
C PRO A 334 21.54 -20.26 -0.53
N ASP A 335 22.12 -20.40 0.65
CA ASP A 335 21.55 -21.17 1.76
C ASP A 335 20.71 -20.31 2.72
N LEU A 336 20.83 -18.97 2.66
CA LEU A 336 20.13 -18.05 3.54
C LEU A 336 18.67 -17.92 3.10
N THR A 337 17.73 -18.18 4.03
CA THR A 337 16.31 -17.94 3.78
C THR A 337 15.94 -16.51 4.14
N GLY A 338 14.88 -15.98 3.50
CA GLY A 338 14.32 -14.68 3.89
C GLY A 338 13.89 -14.64 5.35
N LYS A 339 13.45 -15.78 5.91
CA LYS A 339 13.06 -15.91 7.34
C LYS A 339 14.25 -15.70 8.28
N VAL A 340 15.40 -16.31 7.98
CA VAL A 340 16.61 -16.14 8.80
C VAL A 340 17.13 -14.72 8.66
N ALA A 341 17.16 -14.17 7.44
CA ALA A 341 17.57 -12.79 7.18
C ALA A 341 16.68 -11.77 7.93
N GLU A 342 15.35 -11.92 7.84
CA GLU A 342 14.39 -11.10 8.60
C GLU A 342 14.67 -11.13 10.11
N ASN A 343 14.82 -12.33 10.68
CA ASN A 343 15.05 -12.48 12.12
C ASN A 343 16.37 -11.83 12.57
N ALA A 344 17.45 -12.01 11.83
CA ALA A 344 18.76 -11.44 12.16
C ALA A 344 18.75 -9.90 12.07
N LEU A 345 18.15 -9.35 11.03
CA LEU A 345 18.03 -7.89 10.85
C LEU A 345 17.13 -7.26 11.92
N VAL A 346 15.99 -7.87 12.22
CA VAL A 346 15.10 -7.40 13.30
C VAL A 346 15.80 -7.45 14.66
N ALA A 347 16.61 -8.48 14.93
CA ALA A 347 17.42 -8.56 16.15
C ALA A 347 18.49 -7.45 16.23
N ALA A 348 18.89 -6.87 15.11
CA ALA A 348 19.78 -5.72 15.00
C ALA A 348 19.03 -4.37 14.96
N ASP A 349 17.72 -4.33 15.25
CA ASP A 349 16.83 -3.16 15.14
C ASP A 349 16.76 -2.57 13.72
N ILE A 350 16.95 -3.40 12.70
CA ILE A 350 16.70 -3.08 11.28
C ILE A 350 15.44 -3.83 10.86
N THR A 351 14.31 -3.15 10.82
CA THR A 351 13.01 -3.78 10.59
C THR A 351 12.73 -3.94 9.10
N VAL A 352 12.62 -5.17 8.64
CA VAL A 352 12.33 -5.57 7.26
C VAL A 352 11.27 -6.68 7.26
N ASN A 353 10.76 -7.09 6.10
CA ASN A 353 9.98 -8.31 6.01
C ASN A 353 10.56 -9.29 4.99
N LYS A 354 10.50 -10.59 5.33
CA LYS A 354 10.75 -11.64 4.33
C LYS A 354 9.72 -11.55 3.21
N ASN A 355 10.14 -11.88 2.01
CA ASN A 355 9.27 -11.84 0.83
C ASN A 355 9.66 -12.92 -0.15
N MET A 356 8.67 -13.56 -0.78
CA MET A 356 8.93 -14.42 -1.93
C MET A 356 9.53 -13.60 -3.07
N VAL A 357 10.47 -14.16 -3.77
CA VAL A 357 10.96 -13.61 -5.03
C VAL A 357 10.25 -14.30 -6.20
N PRO A 358 10.14 -13.65 -7.36
CA PRO A 358 9.53 -14.31 -8.52
C PRO A 358 10.17 -15.67 -8.79
N PHE A 359 9.33 -16.68 -9.07
CA PHE A 359 9.76 -18.07 -9.28
C PHE A 359 10.54 -18.66 -8.10
N ASP A 360 10.16 -18.29 -6.88
CA ASP A 360 10.77 -18.81 -5.66
C ASP A 360 10.46 -20.31 -5.50
N SER A 361 11.51 -21.10 -5.25
CA SER A 361 11.37 -22.53 -4.96
C SER A 361 11.09 -22.84 -3.49
N ARG A 362 11.26 -21.84 -2.61
CA ARG A 362 10.99 -21.96 -1.18
C ARG A 362 9.52 -21.61 -0.86
N SER A 363 9.02 -22.15 0.24
CA SER A 363 7.67 -21.83 0.69
C SER A 363 7.53 -20.39 1.15
N ALA A 364 6.30 -19.85 1.18
CA ALA A 364 5.98 -18.52 1.70
C ALA A 364 6.38 -18.31 3.17
N PHE A 365 6.60 -19.39 3.94
CA PHE A 365 7.05 -19.31 5.33
C PHE A 365 8.58 -19.07 5.45
N GLN A 366 9.34 -19.50 4.46
CA GLN A 366 10.81 -19.37 4.42
C GLN A 366 11.26 -18.25 3.51
N THR A 367 10.78 -18.22 2.27
CA THR A 367 11.11 -17.28 1.18
C THR A 367 12.61 -17.23 0.84
N SER A 368 12.95 -16.62 -0.29
CA SER A 368 14.33 -16.41 -0.72
C SER A 368 14.73 -14.94 -0.78
N GLY A 369 13.86 -14.05 -0.34
CA GLY A 369 14.11 -12.61 -0.40
C GLY A 369 13.66 -11.85 0.84
N ILE A 370 14.06 -10.59 0.87
CA ILE A 370 13.57 -9.57 1.79
C ILE A 370 13.11 -8.36 1.00
N ARG A 371 12.03 -7.70 1.46
CA ARG A 371 11.53 -6.46 0.89
C ARG A 371 11.97 -5.29 1.76
N LEU A 372 12.49 -4.24 1.11
CA LEU A 372 12.93 -3.00 1.72
C LEU A 372 12.16 -1.82 1.13
N GLY A 373 12.03 -0.75 1.92
CA GLY A 373 11.47 0.53 1.46
C GLY A 373 11.98 1.70 2.28
N THR A 374 11.86 2.88 1.74
CA THR A 374 12.45 4.09 2.31
C THR A 374 11.48 5.15 2.84
N PRO A 375 10.14 4.98 2.79
CA PRO A 375 9.22 6.04 3.24
C PRO A 375 9.39 6.39 4.71
N ALA A 376 9.37 5.40 5.61
CA ALA A 376 9.45 5.62 7.05
C ALA A 376 10.76 6.28 7.46
N ILE A 377 11.89 5.75 7.00
CA ILE A 377 13.20 6.33 7.34
C ILE A 377 13.38 7.74 6.74
N THR A 378 12.82 8.00 5.54
CA THR A 378 12.83 9.34 4.93
C THR A 378 11.98 10.32 5.73
N THR A 379 10.82 9.90 6.27
CA THR A 379 9.99 10.74 7.15
C THR A 379 10.74 11.18 8.39
N ARG A 380 11.70 10.40 8.86
CA ARG A 380 12.62 10.73 9.95
C ARG A 380 13.75 11.69 9.55
N GLY A 381 13.81 12.14 8.30
CA GLY A 381 14.83 13.07 7.80
C GLY A 381 16.06 12.41 7.18
N ALA A 382 16.04 11.08 6.97
CA ALA A 382 17.15 10.36 6.34
C ALA A 382 17.40 10.83 4.91
N LYS A 383 18.67 10.90 4.55
CA LYS A 383 19.16 11.21 3.21
C LYS A 383 20.11 10.10 2.71
N GLU A 384 20.76 10.34 1.60
CA GLU A 384 21.55 9.35 0.86
C GLU A 384 22.71 8.74 1.66
N ASP A 385 23.35 9.54 2.49
CA ASP A 385 24.45 9.10 3.36
C ASP A 385 24.02 7.99 4.33
N LEU A 386 22.79 8.13 4.90
CA LEU A 386 22.24 7.08 5.74
C LEU A 386 21.90 5.81 4.95
N MET A 387 21.53 5.92 3.67
CA MET A 387 21.27 4.74 2.81
C MET A 387 22.52 3.91 2.57
N VAL A 388 23.68 4.57 2.43
CA VAL A 388 25.00 3.90 2.33
C VAL A 388 25.28 3.10 3.60
N LEU A 389 25.10 3.74 4.78
CA LEU A 389 25.28 3.06 6.07
C LEU A 389 24.29 1.90 6.26
N ILE A 390 23.04 2.08 5.89
CA ILE A 390 22.03 1.00 5.98
C ILE A 390 22.46 -0.21 5.15
N ALA A 391 22.93 -0.01 3.92
CA ALA A 391 23.40 -1.10 3.06
C ALA A 391 24.61 -1.84 3.68
N GLU A 392 25.53 -1.11 4.31
CA GLU A 392 26.67 -1.67 5.06
C GLU A 392 26.21 -2.54 6.23
N LEU A 393 25.30 -1.99 7.07
CA LEU A 393 24.79 -2.69 8.24
C LEU A 393 23.99 -3.95 7.87
N ILE A 394 23.19 -3.89 6.80
CA ILE A 394 22.48 -5.06 6.27
C ILE A 394 23.48 -6.14 5.85
N GLU A 395 24.53 -5.79 5.11
CA GLU A 395 25.54 -6.74 4.68
C GLU A 395 26.28 -7.36 5.87
N GLU A 396 26.68 -6.56 6.86
CA GLU A 396 27.37 -7.03 8.06
C GLU A 396 26.56 -8.07 8.83
N VAL A 397 25.26 -7.81 9.04
CA VAL A 397 24.35 -8.75 9.69
C VAL A 397 24.17 -10.02 8.85
N LEU A 398 23.92 -9.89 7.54
CA LEU A 398 23.64 -11.05 6.69
C LEU A 398 24.88 -11.91 6.39
N ASN A 399 26.09 -11.37 6.53
CA ASN A 399 27.33 -12.16 6.54
C ASN A 399 27.49 -12.99 7.82
N ASN A 400 26.78 -12.62 8.91
CA ASN A 400 26.92 -13.22 10.23
C ASN A 400 25.55 -13.43 10.90
N PRO A 401 24.56 -14.08 10.25
CA PRO A 401 23.15 -14.01 10.66
C PRO A 401 22.85 -14.73 11.99
N GLU A 402 23.77 -15.58 12.48
CA GLU A 402 23.64 -16.30 13.75
C GLU A 402 24.64 -15.81 14.81
N ASN A 403 25.47 -14.82 14.48
CA ASN A 403 26.48 -14.31 15.40
C ASN A 403 25.89 -13.20 16.30
N GLU A 404 25.49 -13.57 17.53
CA GLU A 404 24.88 -12.65 18.50
C GLU A 404 25.75 -11.43 18.81
N GLN A 405 27.08 -11.55 18.80
CA GLN A 405 27.99 -10.43 19.11
C GLN A 405 27.98 -9.41 17.96
N VAL A 406 28.01 -9.86 16.70
CA VAL A 406 27.91 -8.98 15.54
C VAL A 406 26.55 -8.29 15.52
N ILE A 407 25.46 -9.04 15.72
CA ILE A 407 24.10 -8.51 15.76
C ILE A 407 23.97 -7.44 16.86
N ALA A 408 24.49 -7.71 18.05
CA ALA A 408 24.48 -6.75 19.15
C ALA A 408 25.30 -5.48 18.86
N SER A 409 26.45 -5.62 18.22
CA SER A 409 27.29 -4.50 17.78
C SER A 409 26.58 -3.63 16.75
N VAL A 410 25.96 -4.24 15.74
CA VAL A 410 25.19 -3.52 14.72
C VAL A 410 24.00 -2.83 15.38
N ARG A 411 23.25 -3.51 16.26
CA ARG A 411 22.13 -2.90 17.00
C ARG A 411 22.56 -1.66 17.78
N ALA A 412 23.70 -1.70 18.44
CA ALA A 412 24.22 -0.53 19.17
C ALA A 412 24.50 0.66 18.22
N ARG A 413 25.08 0.39 17.05
CA ARG A 413 25.32 1.41 16.00
C ARG A 413 24.01 1.96 15.44
N VAL A 414 23.02 1.12 15.18
CA VAL A 414 21.68 1.51 14.74
C VAL A 414 21.06 2.45 15.76
N ASN A 415 21.01 2.04 17.03
CA ASN A 415 20.38 2.83 18.09
C ASN A 415 21.10 4.18 18.30
N GLU A 416 22.42 4.23 18.22
CA GLU A 416 23.19 5.48 18.33
C GLU A 416 22.90 6.42 17.16
N THR A 417 22.91 5.89 15.93
CA THR A 417 22.59 6.66 14.73
C THR A 417 21.20 7.27 14.82
N MET A 418 20.20 6.46 15.22
CA MET A 418 18.80 6.88 15.22
C MET A 418 18.44 7.92 16.29
N LYS A 419 19.29 8.21 17.26
CA LYS A 419 19.13 9.34 18.20
C LYS A 419 19.05 10.69 17.49
N ASN A 420 19.65 10.80 16.31
CA ASN A 420 19.69 12.04 15.53
C ASN A 420 18.48 12.22 14.60
N TYR A 421 17.56 11.25 14.58
CA TYR A 421 16.42 11.22 13.67
C TYR A 421 15.11 11.15 14.47
N PRO A 422 14.31 12.23 14.56
CA PRO A 422 12.98 12.18 15.19
C PRO A 422 12.06 11.25 14.39
N LEU A 423 10.90 10.88 14.95
CA LEU A 423 9.94 10.06 14.18
C LEU A 423 9.36 10.80 12.98
N PHE A 424 9.20 12.13 13.09
CA PHE A 424 8.69 12.98 12.04
C PHE A 424 9.54 14.25 11.94
N ALA A 425 10.16 14.48 10.78
CA ALA A 425 11.10 15.57 10.54
C ALA A 425 10.59 16.63 9.54
N TYR A 426 9.33 16.56 9.09
CA TYR A 426 8.75 17.44 8.05
C TYR A 426 7.59 18.27 8.57
#